data_34b4f894b0b6c3a31502e355d8251fb3
#
_entry.id   34b4f894b0b6c3a31502e355d8251fb3
#
_cell.length_a   1.000
_cell.length_b   1.000
_cell.length_c   1.000
_cell.angle_alpha   90.00
_cell.angle_beta   90.00
_cell.angle_gamma   90.00
#
_symmetry.space_group_name_H-M   'P 1'
#
loop_
_entity.id
_entity.type
_entity.pdbx_description
1 polymer ?
#
loop_
_entity_poly.entity_id
_entity_poly.type
_entity_poly.pdbx_seq_one_letter_code
_entity_poly.pdbx_strand_id
1 'polypeptide(L)'
;MNRSTKTWPIALQRIAERALGEQAGQSLWQKYRAAFSAEYRALVSPRYALKDMLNLERITSSNNQCISLLNPGRQVEHYRLHFYSRQPRYLDEYIPVLENMHLRVMDQVQFSITVDGITLFIKSFTIKAKSQCASFAKL
;
A
#
# COMPACT_ATOMS: atom_id res chain seq x y z
N MET A 1 -10.45 -20.68 3.48
CA MET A 1 -9.31 -20.25 2.70
C MET A 1 -8.11 -19.93 3.55
N ASN A 2 -7.52 -20.98 4.04
CA ASN A 2 -6.41 -20.81 4.96
C ASN A 2 -5.08 -20.58 4.25
N ARG A 3 -5.05 -20.73 2.94
CA ARG A 3 -3.80 -20.57 2.20
C ARG A 3 -3.23 -19.17 2.31
N SER A 4 -4.08 -18.15 2.18
CA SER A 4 -3.59 -16.78 2.20
C SER A 4 -3.03 -16.40 3.57
N THR A 5 -3.58 -16.94 4.66
CA THR A 5 -3.10 -16.62 5.99
C THR A 5 -1.79 -17.35 6.33
N LYS A 6 -1.53 -18.49 5.68
CA LYS A 6 -0.30 -19.25 5.93
C LYS A 6 0.80 -18.89 4.94
N THR A 7 0.44 -18.71 3.67
CA THR A 7 1.42 -18.48 2.62
C THR A 7 1.75 -17.02 2.43
N TRP A 8 0.85 -16.12 2.80
CA TRP A 8 1.06 -14.69 2.62
C TRP A 8 2.32 -14.19 3.32
N PRO A 9 2.51 -14.49 4.62
CA PRO A 9 3.72 -14.03 5.30
C PRO A 9 4.99 -14.63 4.72
N ILE A 10 4.94 -15.92 4.35
CA ILE A 10 6.11 -16.58 3.77
C ILE A 10 6.46 -15.95 2.43
N ALA A 11 5.44 -15.67 1.62
CA ALA A 11 5.68 -15.04 0.33
C ALA A 11 6.27 -13.65 0.48
N LEU A 12 5.79 -12.87 1.45
CA LEU A 12 6.31 -11.55 1.71
C LEU A 12 7.78 -11.62 2.16
N GLN A 13 8.09 -12.55 3.06
CA GLN A 13 9.46 -12.72 3.52
C GLN A 13 10.40 -13.01 2.35
N ARG A 14 10.00 -13.94 1.48
CA ARG A 14 10.82 -14.31 0.32
C ARG A 14 11.01 -13.15 -0.64
N ILE A 15 9.94 -12.41 -0.88
CA ILE A 15 9.98 -11.27 -1.78
C ILE A 15 10.92 -10.19 -1.21
N ALA A 16 10.84 -9.94 0.08
CA ALA A 16 11.70 -8.96 0.73
C ALA A 16 13.18 -9.38 0.66
N GLU A 17 13.45 -10.66 0.94
CA GLU A 17 14.82 -11.16 0.90
C GLU A 17 15.39 -11.10 -0.52
N ARG A 18 14.55 -11.41 -1.51
CA ARG A 18 14.99 -11.38 -2.89
C ARG A 18 15.25 -9.97 -3.40
N ALA A 19 14.44 -9.02 -2.96
CA ALA A 19 14.56 -7.63 -3.40
C ALA A 19 15.67 -6.87 -2.68
N LEU A 20 15.88 -7.14 -1.38
CA LEU A 20 16.77 -6.35 -0.55
C LEU A 20 18.04 -7.11 -0.13
N GLY A 21 18.12 -8.39 -0.43
CA GLY A 21 19.15 -9.24 0.11
C GLY A 21 18.65 -9.96 1.35
N GLU A 22 19.30 -11.07 1.68
CA GLU A 22 18.82 -11.94 2.75
C GLU A 22 18.74 -11.21 4.09
N GLN A 23 19.82 -10.53 4.46
CA GLN A 23 19.90 -9.90 5.78
C GLN A 23 18.95 -8.71 5.89
N ALA A 24 18.98 -7.83 4.91
CA ALA A 24 18.11 -6.64 4.93
C ALA A 24 16.64 -7.03 4.81
N GLY A 25 16.35 -8.03 3.97
CA GLY A 25 14.98 -8.51 3.81
C GLY A 25 14.43 -9.12 5.07
N GLN A 26 15.26 -9.92 5.77
CA GLN A 26 14.84 -10.51 7.04
C GLN A 26 14.62 -9.45 8.11
N SER A 27 15.49 -8.46 8.18
CA SER A 27 15.33 -7.37 9.14
C SER A 27 14.03 -6.63 8.94
N LEU A 28 13.72 -6.30 7.70
CA LEU A 28 12.47 -5.61 7.38
C LEU A 28 11.27 -6.49 7.68
N TRP A 29 11.34 -7.76 7.31
CA TRP A 29 10.29 -8.72 7.60
C TRP A 29 10.02 -8.86 9.10
N GLN A 30 11.07 -9.00 9.89
CA GLN A 30 10.92 -9.14 11.33
C GLN A 30 10.23 -7.92 11.94
N LYS A 31 10.53 -6.75 11.40
CA LYS A 31 9.95 -5.51 11.90
C LYS A 31 8.45 -5.43 11.63
N TYR A 32 8.01 -5.90 10.48
CA TYR A 32 6.61 -5.73 10.02
C TYR A 32 5.74 -6.97 10.13
N ARG A 33 6.32 -8.12 10.44
CA ARG A 33 5.60 -9.39 10.31
C ARG A 33 4.29 -9.45 11.10
N ALA A 34 4.19 -8.77 12.22
CA ALA A 34 3.00 -8.77 13.05
C ALA A 34 2.15 -7.51 12.88
N ALA A 35 2.54 -6.62 11.96
CA ALA A 35 1.89 -5.33 11.83
C ALA A 35 0.70 -5.36 10.89
N PHE A 36 0.61 -6.35 10.00
CA PHE A 36 -0.43 -6.39 8.99
C PHE A 36 -1.62 -7.23 9.45
N SER A 37 -2.79 -6.61 9.47
CA SER A 37 -4.03 -7.29 9.86
C SER A 37 -4.48 -8.27 8.80
N ALA A 38 -5.43 -9.14 9.17
CA ALA A 38 -6.04 -10.05 8.20
C ALA A 38 -6.74 -9.28 7.07
N GLU A 39 -7.36 -8.16 7.41
CA GLU A 39 -8.01 -7.31 6.41
C GLU A 39 -7.01 -6.78 5.40
N TYR A 40 -5.86 -6.30 5.87
CA TYR A 40 -4.80 -5.83 4.99
C TYR A 40 -4.33 -6.96 4.06
N ARG A 41 -4.09 -8.13 4.63
CA ARG A 41 -3.59 -9.27 3.85
C ARG A 41 -4.58 -9.72 2.79
N ALA A 42 -5.88 -9.55 3.04
CA ALA A 42 -6.91 -9.91 2.09
C ALA A 42 -6.95 -8.95 0.90
N LEU A 43 -6.57 -7.69 1.11
CA LEU A 43 -6.66 -6.65 0.09
C LEU A 43 -5.36 -6.39 -0.65
N VAL A 44 -4.22 -6.66 -0.02
CA VAL A 44 -2.92 -6.30 -0.58
C VAL A 44 -2.08 -7.55 -0.73
N SER A 45 -1.60 -7.80 -1.94
CA SER A 45 -0.75 -8.95 -2.19
C SER A 45 0.64 -8.73 -1.58
N PRO A 46 1.39 -9.81 -1.29
CA PRO A 46 2.71 -9.67 -0.70
C PRO A 46 3.66 -8.79 -1.51
N ARG A 47 3.53 -8.83 -2.82
CA ARG A 47 4.37 -8.03 -3.72
C ARG A 47 4.19 -6.54 -3.46
N TYR A 48 2.95 -6.11 -3.28
CA TYR A 48 2.65 -4.72 -2.97
C TYR A 48 2.88 -4.39 -1.50
N ALA A 49 2.79 -5.39 -0.63
CA ALA A 49 3.11 -5.19 0.79
C ALA A 49 4.58 -4.80 0.97
N LEU A 50 5.48 -5.36 0.18
CA LEU A 50 6.88 -4.93 0.21
C LEU A 50 6.99 -3.45 -0.13
N LYS A 51 6.27 -3.02 -1.15
CA LYS A 51 6.26 -1.61 -1.55
C LYS A 51 5.74 -0.73 -0.42
N ASP A 52 4.68 -1.19 0.25
CA ASP A 52 4.13 -0.47 1.39
C ASP A 52 5.15 -0.37 2.52
N MET A 53 5.84 -1.47 2.84
CA MET A 53 6.86 -1.45 3.89
C MET A 53 7.96 -0.44 3.58
N LEU A 54 8.42 -0.41 2.33
CA LEU A 54 9.49 0.51 1.94
C LEU A 54 9.03 1.96 2.03
N ASN A 55 7.78 2.23 1.66
CA ASN A 55 7.23 3.57 1.76
C ASN A 55 7.01 3.98 3.21
N LEU A 56 6.59 3.04 4.06
CA LEU A 56 6.43 3.32 5.48
C LEU A 56 7.78 3.63 6.14
N GLU A 57 8.83 2.92 5.74
CA GLU A 57 10.18 3.23 6.23
C GLU A 57 10.61 4.63 5.79
N ARG A 58 10.25 5.00 4.58
CA ARG A 58 10.60 6.31 4.05
C ARG A 58 9.96 7.44 4.85
N ILE A 59 8.67 7.34 5.16
CA ILE A 59 8.00 8.39 5.92
C ILE A 59 8.43 8.40 7.38
N THR A 60 8.87 7.26 7.91
CA THR A 60 9.37 7.21 9.28
C THR A 60 10.69 7.97 9.42
N SER A 61 11.56 7.85 8.42
CA SER A 61 12.88 8.49 8.50
C SER A 61 12.86 9.95 8.07
N SER A 62 11.97 10.34 7.15
CA SER A 62 11.99 11.69 6.59
C SER A 62 10.83 12.57 7.03
N ASN A 63 9.82 11.99 7.69
CA ASN A 63 8.62 12.70 8.12
C ASN A 63 7.79 13.26 6.95
N ASN A 64 8.05 12.80 5.74
CA ASN A 64 7.31 13.23 4.56
C ASN A 64 6.18 12.26 4.27
N GLN A 65 5.18 12.75 3.55
CA GLN A 65 4.13 11.91 3.03
C GLN A 65 4.61 11.24 1.76
N CYS A 66 3.99 10.12 1.44
CA CYS A 66 4.37 9.34 0.28
C CYS A 66 3.12 8.82 -0.41
N ILE A 67 3.20 8.58 -1.71
CA ILE A 67 2.08 8.09 -2.48
C ILE A 67 2.59 6.99 -3.42
N SER A 68 1.79 5.98 -3.65
CA SER A 68 2.16 4.88 -4.52
C SER A 68 0.94 4.38 -5.29
N LEU A 69 1.15 4.15 -6.58
CA LEU A 69 0.11 3.57 -7.42
C LEU A 69 0.38 2.09 -7.55
N LEU A 70 -0.61 1.29 -7.18
CA LEU A 70 -0.52 -0.15 -7.26
C LEU A 70 -1.41 -0.63 -8.40
N ASN A 71 -0.82 -1.36 -9.33
CA ASN A 71 -1.57 -1.91 -10.45
C ASN A 71 -1.86 -3.38 -10.14
N PRO A 72 -3.12 -3.73 -9.85
CA PRO A 72 -3.44 -5.09 -9.41
C PRO A 72 -3.42 -6.12 -10.53
N GLY A 73 -3.24 -5.74 -11.78
CA GLY A 73 -3.21 -6.72 -12.86
C GLY A 73 -3.23 -6.08 -14.23
N ARG A 74 -3.24 -6.92 -15.25
CA ARG A 74 -3.11 -6.44 -16.61
C ARG A 74 -4.37 -5.82 -17.20
N GLN A 75 -5.50 -6.43 -17.02
CA GLN A 75 -6.73 -5.97 -17.65
C GLN A 75 -7.65 -5.35 -16.63
N VAL A 76 -7.11 -4.41 -15.89
CA VAL A 76 -7.84 -3.85 -14.77
C VAL A 76 -8.29 -2.45 -15.10
N GLU A 77 -9.56 -2.20 -14.92
CA GLU A 77 -10.11 -0.87 -15.07
C GLU A 77 -9.88 -0.05 -13.81
N HIS A 78 -9.57 -0.72 -12.71
CA HIS A 78 -9.40 -0.07 -11.42
C HIS A 78 -7.95 -0.17 -10.98
N TYR A 79 -7.48 0.88 -10.35
CA TYR A 79 -6.15 0.95 -9.79
C TYR A 79 -6.26 1.23 -8.31
N ARG A 80 -5.24 0.85 -7.56
CA ARG A 80 -5.21 1.12 -6.13
C ARG A 80 -4.14 2.17 -5.84
N LEU A 81 -4.54 3.20 -5.13
CA LEU A 81 -3.64 4.30 -4.79
C LEU A 81 -3.46 4.33 -3.29
N HIS A 82 -2.24 4.26 -2.83
CA HIS A 82 -1.91 4.26 -1.42
C HIS A 82 -1.25 5.57 -1.02
N PHE A 83 -1.81 6.23 -0.02
CA PHE A 83 -1.21 7.39 0.62
C PHE A 83 -0.67 6.96 1.97
N TYR A 84 0.59 7.27 2.22
CA TYR A 84 1.27 6.91 3.47
C TYR A 84 1.50 8.15 4.29
N SER A 85 1.14 8.12 5.57
CA SER A 85 1.34 9.27 6.43
C SER A 85 1.54 8.83 7.88
N ARG A 86 2.18 9.70 8.66
CA ARG A 86 2.38 9.46 10.08
C ARG A 86 1.18 9.89 10.90
N GLN A 87 0.26 10.62 10.31
CA GLN A 87 -0.95 11.09 10.96
C GLN A 87 -2.16 10.67 10.16
N PRO A 88 -3.29 10.37 10.81
CA PRO A 88 -4.50 10.07 10.08
C PRO A 88 -4.95 11.29 9.31
N ARG A 89 -5.36 11.06 8.06
CA ARG A 89 -5.85 12.11 7.19
C ARG A 89 -7.31 11.84 6.87
N TYR A 90 -8.08 12.89 6.82
CA TYR A 90 -9.49 12.75 6.45
C TYR A 90 -9.60 12.51 4.96
N LEU A 91 -10.60 11.73 4.62
CA LEU A 91 -10.82 11.32 3.26
C LEU A 91 -11.08 12.51 2.34
N ASP A 92 -11.83 13.48 2.84
CA ASP A 92 -12.20 14.64 2.05
C ASP A 92 -11.01 15.54 1.69
N GLU A 93 -9.86 15.32 2.31
CA GLU A 93 -8.65 16.04 1.92
C GLU A 93 -8.10 15.54 0.59
N TYR A 94 -8.31 14.27 0.28
CA TYR A 94 -7.76 13.64 -0.92
C TYR A 94 -8.74 13.62 -2.09
N ILE A 95 -10.01 13.48 -1.81
CA ILE A 95 -11.02 13.29 -2.85
C ILE A 95 -11.04 14.44 -3.86
N PRO A 96 -11.03 15.72 -3.44
CA PRO A 96 -11.02 16.80 -4.44
C PRO A 96 -9.79 16.77 -5.34
N VAL A 97 -8.64 16.37 -4.81
CA VAL A 97 -7.43 16.27 -5.60
C VAL A 97 -7.58 15.21 -6.67
N LEU A 98 -8.07 14.04 -6.28
CA LEU A 98 -8.26 12.93 -7.21
C LEU A 98 -9.32 13.27 -8.26
N GLU A 99 -10.40 13.94 -7.85
CA GLU A 99 -11.45 14.35 -8.78
C GLU A 99 -10.92 15.35 -9.81
N ASN A 100 -10.04 16.25 -9.39
CA ASN A 100 -9.43 17.21 -10.31
C ASN A 100 -8.51 16.53 -11.30
N MET A 101 -8.02 15.34 -10.99
CA MET A 101 -7.21 14.54 -11.90
C MET A 101 -8.07 13.65 -12.80
N HIS A 102 -9.38 13.84 -12.78
CA HIS A 102 -10.34 13.03 -13.54
C HIS A 102 -10.34 11.57 -13.09
N LEU A 103 -10.14 11.36 -11.80
CA LEU A 103 -10.17 10.05 -11.19
C LEU A 103 -11.39 9.92 -10.32
N ARG A 104 -12.05 8.79 -10.40
CA ARG A 104 -13.21 8.50 -9.60
C ARG A 104 -12.84 7.53 -8.49
N VAL A 105 -13.17 7.91 -7.26
CA VAL A 105 -12.93 7.05 -6.11
C VAL A 105 -14.09 6.07 -6.01
N MET A 106 -13.77 4.78 -6.18
CA MET A 106 -14.77 3.72 -6.12
C MET A 106 -14.92 3.19 -4.72
N ASP A 107 -13.82 3.15 -3.97
CA ASP A 107 -13.80 2.57 -2.65
C ASP A 107 -12.58 3.10 -1.92
N GLN A 108 -12.60 2.99 -0.60
CA GLN A 108 -11.49 3.46 0.22
C GLN A 108 -11.47 2.73 1.54
N VAL A 109 -10.27 2.56 2.07
CA VAL A 109 -10.07 1.96 3.38
C VAL A 109 -8.79 2.52 3.97
N GLN A 110 -8.75 2.65 5.28
CA GLN A 110 -7.55 3.11 5.98
C GLN A 110 -7.02 1.98 6.85
N PHE A 111 -5.73 1.73 6.73
CA PHE A 111 -5.04 0.75 7.57
C PHE A 111 -4.15 1.48 8.56
N SER A 112 -4.15 0.99 9.80
CA SER A 112 -3.22 1.45 10.82
C SER A 112 -2.14 0.41 10.99
N ILE A 113 -0.90 0.80 10.84
CA ILE A 113 0.25 -0.10 10.92
C ILE A 113 1.11 0.36 12.09
N THR A 114 1.19 -0.43 13.13
CA THR A 114 2.01 -0.08 14.30
C THR A 114 3.30 -0.88 14.27
N VAL A 115 4.41 -0.17 14.26
CA VAL A 115 5.75 -0.76 14.18
C VAL A 115 6.65 -0.01 15.13
N ASP A 116 7.32 -0.75 16.01
CA ASP A 116 8.24 -0.17 17.00
C ASP A 116 7.59 0.95 17.82
N GLY A 117 6.33 0.76 18.19
CA GLY A 117 5.61 1.72 18.99
C GLY A 117 5.10 2.94 18.26
N ILE A 118 5.32 3.01 16.96
CA ILE A 118 4.85 4.13 16.13
C ILE A 118 3.72 3.64 15.24
N THR A 119 2.61 4.37 15.21
CA THR A 119 1.50 4.05 14.33
C THR A 119 1.57 4.89 13.07
N LEU A 120 1.54 4.19 11.94
CA LEU A 120 1.57 4.79 10.61
C LEU A 120 0.26 4.46 9.91
N PHE A 121 -0.09 5.23 8.91
CA PHE A 121 -1.37 5.07 8.23
C PHE A 121 -1.19 4.90 6.75
N ILE A 122 -1.92 3.95 6.18
CA ILE A 122 -2.04 3.77 4.74
C ILE A 122 -3.49 4.02 4.38
N LYS A 123 -3.75 5.04 3.57
CA LYS A 123 -5.08 5.27 3.05
C LYS A 123 -5.12 4.71 1.63
N SER A 124 -5.94 3.70 1.43
CA SER A 124 -6.03 2.96 0.17
C SER A 124 -7.29 3.35 -0.56
N PHE A 125 -7.14 3.84 -1.79
CA PHE A 125 -8.25 4.19 -2.65
C PHE A 125 -8.27 3.25 -3.85
N THR A 126 -9.45 2.72 -4.16
CA THR A 126 -9.67 2.09 -5.45
C THR A 126 -10.19 3.17 -6.37
N ILE A 127 -9.48 3.42 -7.46
CA ILE A 127 -9.79 4.52 -8.36
C ILE A 127 -9.99 4.03 -9.78
N LYS A 128 -10.70 4.84 -10.55
CA LYS A 128 -11.00 4.57 -11.95
C LYS A 128 -10.93 5.88 -12.71
N ALA A 129 -10.46 5.83 -13.95
CA ALA A 129 -10.45 7.01 -14.80
C ALA A 129 -11.87 7.36 -15.18
N LYS A 130 -12.23 8.65 -15.07
CA LYS A 130 -13.57 9.11 -15.41
C LYS A 130 -13.80 9.20 -16.91
N SER A 131 -12.74 9.44 -17.65
CA SER A 131 -12.84 9.67 -19.06
C SER A 131 -11.90 8.77 -19.83
N GLN A 132 -12.22 8.54 -21.09
CA GLN A 132 -11.39 7.72 -21.95
C GLN A 132 -10.01 8.32 -22.20
N CYS A 133 -9.90 9.61 -21.98
CA CYS A 133 -8.62 10.29 -22.19
C CYS A 133 -7.63 10.07 -21.08
N ALA A 134 -8.10 9.70 -19.90
CA ALA A 134 -7.23 9.48 -18.77
C ALA A 134 -6.66 8.08 -18.84
N SER A 135 -5.35 7.98 -18.81
CA SER A 135 -4.66 6.70 -18.84
C SER A 135 -3.54 6.72 -17.83
N PHE A 136 -3.57 5.78 -16.89
CA PHE A 136 -2.54 5.70 -15.87
C PHE A 136 -1.19 5.31 -16.44
N ALA A 137 -1.18 4.64 -17.58
CA ALA A 137 0.06 4.26 -18.21
C ALA A 137 0.85 5.47 -18.71
N LYS A 138 0.15 6.58 -18.91
CA LYS A 138 0.79 7.81 -19.40
C LYS A 138 1.11 8.78 -18.27
N LEU A 139 0.71 8.46 -17.07
CA LEU A 139 1.03 9.27 -15.91
C LEU A 139 2.36 8.82 -15.30
#